data_f4df2cb0a00dd2ffaf7170bfd89a76b8
#
_entry.id   f4df2cb0a00dd2ffaf7170bfd89a76b8
#
_cell.length_a   1.000
_cell.length_b   1.000
_cell.length_c   1.000
_cell.angle_alpha   90.00
_cell.angle_beta   90.00
_cell.angle_gamma   90.00
#
_symmetry.space_group_name_H-M   'P 1'
#
loop_
_entity.id
_entity.type
_entity.pdbx_description
1 polymer ?
#
loop_
_entity_poly.entity_id
_entity_poly.type
_entity_poly.pdbx_seq_one_letter_code
_entity_poly.pdbx_strand_id
1 'polypeptide(L)'
;MSTFVRAAASLLVAAAVIGTIAPAHAHEPADYRAERSHVRARARRQLGTPYRSGGTTPSGFDCSGFTRWVYSTHGANLPHSAAAQFELAKRKGYERIWNRRALEVGDLVFHHTTSARVGHVGIYVGHGRFISATSSRGVRTESLYDRYYWGSRWVGATRLPSTMRYGDNDWGRSPHSAQLA
;
A
#
# COMPACT_ATOMS: atom_id res chain seq x y z
N MET A 1 62.24 -40.43 43.13
CA MET A 1 60.90 -40.01 43.56
C MET A 1 60.50 -38.90 42.59
N SER A 2 59.71 -39.25 41.54
CA SER A 2 59.32 -38.31 40.49
C SER A 2 57.81 -38.12 40.55
N THR A 3 57.40 -36.90 40.85
CA THR A 3 56.01 -36.49 40.94
C THR A 3 55.55 -36.04 39.56
N PHE A 4 54.60 -36.77 38.95
CA PHE A 4 53.92 -36.37 37.71
C PHE A 4 52.79 -35.38 38.03
N VAL A 5 52.90 -34.15 37.54
CA VAL A 5 51.84 -33.18 37.55
C VAL A 5 50.99 -33.36 36.29
N ARG A 6 49.73 -33.76 36.44
CA ARG A 6 48.75 -33.82 35.33
C ARG A 6 48.14 -32.44 35.13
N ALA A 7 48.38 -31.84 33.99
CA ALA A 7 47.70 -30.64 33.55
C ALA A 7 46.32 -31.02 32.95
N ALA A 8 45.28 -30.51 33.58
CA ALA A 8 43.90 -30.63 33.03
C ALA A 8 43.67 -29.50 32.03
N ALA A 9 43.49 -29.87 30.76
CA ALA A 9 43.08 -28.92 29.75
C ALA A 9 41.55 -28.74 29.76
N SER A 10 41.11 -27.55 30.20
CA SER A 10 39.70 -27.15 30.14
C SER A 10 39.37 -26.71 28.72
N LEU A 11 38.53 -27.49 28.03
CA LEU A 11 37.92 -27.10 26.75
C LEU A 11 36.78 -26.11 27.04
N LEU A 12 36.98 -24.84 26.71
CA LEU A 12 35.93 -23.83 26.63
C LEU A 12 35.16 -24.04 25.32
N VAL A 13 33.95 -24.61 25.40
CA VAL A 13 32.97 -24.65 24.31
C VAL A 13 32.33 -23.27 24.19
N ALA A 14 32.77 -22.51 23.22
CA ALA A 14 32.09 -21.26 22.85
C ALA A 14 30.78 -21.60 22.14
N ALA A 15 29.65 -21.44 22.82
CA ALA A 15 28.33 -21.51 22.21
C ALA A 15 28.12 -20.28 21.30
N ALA A 16 28.20 -20.48 19.99
CA ALA A 16 27.82 -19.48 19.01
C ALA A 16 26.30 -19.26 19.09
N VAL A 17 25.86 -18.13 19.62
CA VAL A 17 24.47 -17.69 19.55
C VAL A 17 24.23 -17.27 18.10
N ILE A 18 23.66 -18.17 17.30
CA ILE A 18 23.14 -17.84 15.96
C ILE A 18 21.86 -17.03 16.21
N GLY A 19 22.01 -15.71 16.27
CA GLY A 19 20.88 -14.79 16.26
C GLY A 19 20.11 -14.97 14.96
N THR A 20 18.93 -15.59 15.02
CA THR A 20 18.00 -15.58 13.89
C THR A 20 17.56 -14.14 13.65
N ILE A 21 18.08 -13.51 12.60
CA ILE A 21 17.60 -12.24 12.11
C ILE A 21 16.19 -12.52 11.56
N ALA A 22 15.16 -12.26 12.36
CA ALA A 22 13.79 -12.28 11.88
C ALA A 22 13.65 -11.24 10.76
N PRO A 23 12.97 -11.56 9.65
CA PRO A 23 12.79 -10.60 8.56
C PRO A 23 12.11 -9.34 9.10
N ALA A 24 12.60 -8.17 8.67
CA ALA A 24 12.18 -6.84 9.14
C ALA A 24 10.68 -6.51 8.92
N HIS A 25 9.90 -7.44 8.38
CA HIS A 25 8.45 -7.29 8.17
C HIS A 25 7.59 -7.70 9.38
N ALA A 26 8.19 -8.12 10.49
CA ALA A 26 7.48 -8.74 11.61
C ALA A 26 6.76 -7.76 12.55
N HIS A 27 6.85 -6.45 12.33
CA HIS A 27 6.29 -5.47 13.30
C HIS A 27 5.63 -4.24 12.66
N GLU A 28 4.80 -4.50 11.65
CA GLU A 28 3.90 -3.45 11.19
C GLU A 28 2.79 -3.23 12.24
N PRO A 29 2.57 -2.00 12.72
CA PRO A 29 1.51 -1.73 13.70
C PRO A 29 0.16 -2.26 13.25
N ALA A 30 -0.62 -2.83 14.17
CA ALA A 30 -1.94 -3.41 13.87
C ALA A 30 -2.86 -2.39 13.18
N ASP A 31 -2.80 -1.13 13.60
CA ASP A 31 -3.56 -0.02 13.03
C ASP A 31 -3.23 0.23 11.56
N TYR A 32 -1.96 0.12 11.18
CA TYR A 32 -1.53 0.30 9.81
C TYR A 32 -2.03 -0.83 8.89
N ARG A 33 -2.03 -2.07 9.38
CA ARG A 33 -2.63 -3.21 8.64
C ARG A 33 -4.14 -3.07 8.49
N ALA A 34 -4.82 -2.59 9.52
CA ALA A 34 -6.26 -2.33 9.48
C ALA A 34 -6.59 -1.26 8.44
N GLU A 35 -5.88 -0.13 8.45
CA GLU A 35 -6.06 0.95 7.47
C GLU A 35 -5.92 0.45 6.03
N ARG A 36 -4.87 -0.32 5.74
CA ARG A 36 -4.62 -0.89 4.40
C ARG A 36 -5.70 -1.86 3.96
N SER A 37 -6.21 -2.66 4.91
CA SER A 37 -7.31 -3.59 4.63
C SER A 37 -8.59 -2.84 4.28
N HIS A 38 -8.86 -1.71 4.93
CA HIS A 38 -10.01 -0.84 4.67
C HIS A 38 -9.88 -0.12 3.31
N VAL A 39 -8.72 0.45 3.00
CA VAL A 39 -8.43 1.04 1.68
C VAL A 39 -8.72 0.02 0.58
N ARG A 40 -8.19 -1.20 0.72
CA ARG A 40 -8.43 -2.30 -0.22
C ARG A 40 -9.91 -2.66 -0.33
N ALA A 41 -10.60 -2.80 0.80
CA ALA A 41 -12.02 -3.15 0.82
C ALA A 41 -12.87 -2.06 0.16
N ARG A 42 -12.57 -0.78 0.46
CA ARG A 42 -13.25 0.37 -0.15
C ARG A 42 -13.02 0.44 -1.66
N ALA A 43 -11.80 0.22 -2.13
CA ALA A 43 -11.48 0.15 -3.54
C ALA A 43 -12.26 -0.97 -4.25
N ARG A 44 -12.30 -2.16 -3.65
CA ARG A 44 -13.03 -3.32 -4.20
C ARG A 44 -14.52 -3.12 -4.33
N ARG A 45 -15.16 -2.37 -3.40
CA ARG A 45 -16.59 -2.07 -3.48
C ARG A 45 -16.98 -1.23 -4.70
N GLN A 46 -16.01 -0.58 -5.35
CA GLN A 46 -16.25 0.24 -6.55
C GLN A 46 -15.99 -0.52 -7.87
N LEU A 47 -15.64 -1.80 -7.81
CA LEU A 47 -15.47 -2.61 -9.03
C LEU A 47 -16.75 -2.57 -9.89
N GLY A 48 -16.58 -2.30 -11.18
CA GLY A 48 -17.68 -2.15 -12.13
C GLY A 48 -18.22 -0.72 -12.25
N THR A 49 -17.86 0.23 -11.35
CA THR A 49 -18.25 1.64 -11.50
C THR A 49 -17.75 2.17 -12.86
N PRO A 50 -18.61 2.87 -13.65
CA PRO A 50 -18.22 3.38 -14.96
C PRO A 50 -17.09 4.42 -14.87
N TYR A 51 -16.32 4.53 -15.95
CA TYR A 51 -15.38 5.63 -16.12
C TYR A 51 -16.13 6.92 -16.47
N ARG A 52 -15.75 8.01 -15.82
CA ARG A 52 -16.19 9.36 -16.17
C ARG A 52 -14.99 10.30 -16.08
N SER A 53 -14.68 11.00 -17.17
CA SER A 53 -13.62 12.01 -17.15
C SER A 53 -13.94 13.09 -16.11
N GLY A 54 -12.99 13.42 -15.22
CA GLY A 54 -13.22 14.32 -14.10
C GLY A 54 -14.12 13.76 -13.00
N GLY A 55 -14.53 12.49 -13.06
CA GLY A 55 -15.42 11.87 -12.08
C GLY A 55 -14.73 11.56 -10.75
N THR A 56 -15.41 11.87 -9.65
CA THR A 56 -14.90 11.72 -8.27
C THR A 56 -15.88 11.01 -7.33
N THR A 57 -16.95 10.41 -7.85
CA THR A 57 -18.05 9.81 -7.07
C THR A 57 -18.40 8.42 -7.58
N PRO A 58 -19.13 7.60 -6.81
CA PRO A 58 -19.61 6.29 -7.26
C PRO A 58 -20.51 6.31 -8.52
N SER A 59 -20.95 7.48 -8.98
CA SER A 59 -21.66 7.62 -10.27
C SER A 59 -20.73 7.53 -11.47
N GLY A 60 -19.41 7.62 -11.24
CA GLY A 60 -18.34 7.48 -12.23
C GLY A 60 -17.06 8.13 -11.75
N PHE A 61 -15.95 7.48 -12.05
CA PHE A 61 -14.62 7.91 -11.66
C PHE A 61 -13.69 8.06 -12.86
N ASP A 62 -12.78 9.06 -12.80
CA ASP A 62 -11.49 8.91 -13.48
C ASP A 62 -10.46 8.27 -12.52
N CYS A 63 -9.25 7.99 -13.00
CA CYS A 63 -8.23 7.26 -12.24
C CYS A 63 -7.82 7.99 -10.95
N SER A 64 -7.61 9.30 -10.99
CA SER A 64 -7.19 10.11 -9.85
C SER A 64 -8.37 10.48 -8.92
N GLY A 65 -9.56 10.63 -9.46
CA GLY A 65 -10.78 10.81 -8.69
C GLY A 65 -11.16 9.56 -7.89
N PHE A 66 -10.95 8.37 -8.48
CA PHE A 66 -11.11 7.10 -7.79
C PHE A 66 -10.19 6.98 -6.56
N THR A 67 -8.90 7.19 -6.75
CA THR A 67 -7.93 7.12 -5.63
C THR A 67 -8.24 8.16 -4.57
N ARG A 68 -8.53 9.42 -4.96
CA ARG A 68 -8.95 10.48 -4.07
C ARG A 68 -10.18 10.09 -3.24
N TRP A 69 -11.20 9.51 -3.88
CA TRP A 69 -12.43 9.08 -3.20
C TRP A 69 -12.16 7.94 -2.22
N VAL A 70 -11.35 6.95 -2.60
CA VAL A 70 -10.99 5.84 -1.71
C VAL A 70 -10.31 6.36 -0.44
N TYR A 71 -9.39 7.30 -0.58
CA TYR A 71 -8.61 7.83 0.54
C TYR A 71 -9.30 8.94 1.33
N SER A 72 -10.41 9.53 0.85
CA SER A 72 -11.08 10.64 1.53
C SER A 72 -11.56 10.30 2.95
N THR A 73 -11.94 9.05 3.21
CA THR A 73 -12.35 8.58 4.54
C THR A 73 -11.20 8.21 5.46
N HIS A 74 -9.97 8.25 4.94
CA HIS A 74 -8.74 7.98 5.69
C HIS A 74 -7.96 9.27 5.98
N GLY A 75 -8.64 10.42 5.96
CA GLY A 75 -8.04 11.72 6.25
C GLY A 75 -7.08 12.24 5.17
N ALA A 76 -6.95 11.55 4.04
CA ALA A 76 -6.09 11.97 2.95
C ALA A 76 -6.86 12.79 1.90
N ASN A 77 -6.50 14.05 1.75
CA ASN A 77 -6.99 14.88 0.65
C ASN A 77 -6.01 14.80 -0.53
N LEU A 78 -6.18 13.78 -1.38
CA LEU A 78 -5.34 13.61 -2.56
C LEU A 78 -5.71 14.62 -3.65
N PRO A 79 -4.74 15.17 -4.39
CA PRO A 79 -5.02 16.02 -5.54
C PRO A 79 -5.72 15.23 -6.66
N HIS A 80 -6.60 15.90 -7.43
CA HIS A 80 -7.30 15.29 -8.56
C HIS A 80 -6.43 15.33 -9.81
N SER A 81 -5.27 14.68 -9.76
CA SER A 81 -4.31 14.53 -10.84
C SER A 81 -3.34 13.40 -10.54
N ALA A 82 -3.19 12.44 -11.45
CA ALA A 82 -2.25 11.33 -11.29
C ALA A 82 -0.81 11.84 -11.13
N ALA A 83 -0.38 12.82 -11.92
CA ALA A 83 0.94 13.41 -11.80
C ALA A 83 1.14 14.10 -10.45
N ALA A 84 0.17 14.87 -9.96
CA ALA A 84 0.26 15.53 -8.66
C ALA A 84 0.27 14.50 -7.51
N GLN A 85 -0.47 13.40 -7.63
CA GLN A 85 -0.42 12.29 -6.65
C GLN A 85 0.95 11.59 -6.66
N PHE A 86 1.57 11.45 -7.82
CA PHE A 86 2.93 10.93 -7.91
C PHE A 86 3.93 11.83 -7.17
N GLU A 87 3.81 13.14 -7.29
CA GLU A 87 4.70 14.11 -6.64
C GLU A 87 4.52 14.20 -5.11
N LEU A 88 3.47 13.62 -4.54
CA LEU A 88 3.30 13.56 -3.08
C LEU A 88 4.49 12.91 -2.37
N ALA A 89 5.18 11.97 -3.01
CA ALA A 89 6.37 11.33 -2.44
C ALA A 89 7.55 12.28 -2.16
N LYS A 90 7.48 13.54 -2.58
CA LYS A 90 8.41 14.60 -2.20
C LYS A 90 8.09 15.22 -0.84
N ARG A 91 6.91 14.95 -0.28
CA ARG A 91 6.48 15.49 1.02
C ARG A 91 7.00 14.62 2.16
N LYS A 92 7.24 15.22 3.32
CA LYS A 92 7.64 14.52 4.54
C LYS A 92 6.60 13.44 4.91
N GLY A 93 7.08 12.24 5.21
CA GLY A 93 6.24 11.10 5.59
C GLY A 93 5.72 10.26 4.43
N TYR A 94 5.80 10.76 3.20
CA TYR A 94 5.50 9.96 2.01
C TYR A 94 6.77 9.28 1.50
N GLU A 95 6.61 8.13 0.85
CA GLU A 95 7.74 7.36 0.31
C GLU A 95 7.57 7.10 -1.18
N ARG A 96 8.68 7.23 -1.95
CA ARG A 96 8.75 6.84 -3.35
C ARG A 96 9.21 5.38 -3.47
N ILE A 97 8.39 4.56 -4.12
CA ILE A 97 8.68 3.14 -4.34
C ILE A 97 9.02 2.93 -5.82
N TRP A 98 10.23 2.47 -6.10
CA TRP A 98 10.70 2.14 -7.45
C TRP A 98 10.64 0.63 -7.74
N ASN A 99 10.77 -0.20 -6.71
CA ASN A 99 10.77 -1.64 -6.83
C ASN A 99 9.37 -2.21 -6.58
N ARG A 100 8.78 -2.88 -7.57
CA ARG A 100 7.47 -3.52 -7.46
C ARG A 100 7.38 -4.56 -6.33
N ARG A 101 8.51 -5.18 -5.94
CA ARG A 101 8.55 -6.17 -4.86
C ARG A 101 8.39 -5.53 -3.47
N ALA A 102 8.67 -4.23 -3.35
CA ALA A 102 8.50 -3.47 -2.12
C ALA A 102 7.10 -2.87 -1.95
N LEU A 103 6.20 -3.14 -2.90
CA LEU A 103 4.82 -2.63 -2.85
C LEU A 103 4.02 -3.28 -1.73
N GLU A 104 3.26 -2.45 -1.08
CA GLU A 104 2.34 -2.82 0.00
C GLU A 104 0.90 -2.41 -0.35
N VAL A 105 -0.08 -3.15 0.17
CA VAL A 105 -1.49 -2.84 -0.06
C VAL A 105 -1.78 -1.39 0.31
N GLY A 106 -2.45 -0.64 -0.57
CA GLY A 106 -2.71 0.79 -0.40
C GLY A 106 -1.74 1.70 -1.14
N ASP A 107 -0.55 1.24 -1.55
CA ASP A 107 0.34 2.08 -2.36
C ASP A 107 -0.34 2.59 -3.63
N LEU A 108 -0.18 3.87 -3.94
CA LEU A 108 -0.60 4.43 -5.23
C LEU A 108 0.42 4.01 -6.30
N VAL A 109 -0.05 3.32 -7.33
CA VAL A 109 0.79 2.82 -8.43
C VAL A 109 0.55 3.63 -9.70
N PHE A 110 1.62 3.99 -10.39
CA PHE A 110 1.56 4.95 -11.50
C PHE A 110 2.08 4.35 -12.80
N HIS A 111 1.43 4.74 -13.90
CA HIS A 111 1.74 4.26 -15.24
C HIS A 111 1.80 5.39 -16.26
N HIS A 112 2.66 5.21 -17.26
CA HIS A 112 2.76 6.07 -18.43
C HIS A 112 1.72 5.66 -19.47
N THR A 113 0.62 6.40 -19.56
CA THR A 113 -0.49 6.08 -20.46
C THR A 113 -0.87 7.22 -21.41
N THR A 114 -0.21 8.36 -21.27
CA THR A 114 -0.39 9.55 -22.11
C THR A 114 0.98 10.09 -22.53
N SER A 115 1.06 11.18 -23.25
CA SER A 115 2.32 11.87 -23.54
C SER A 115 3.07 12.34 -22.26
N ALA A 116 2.36 12.57 -21.16
CA ALA A 116 2.96 12.89 -19.87
C ALA A 116 3.57 11.63 -19.23
N ARG A 117 4.69 11.81 -18.50
CA ARG A 117 5.37 10.70 -17.79
C ARG A 117 4.44 9.91 -16.89
N VAL A 118 3.49 10.56 -16.22
CA VAL A 118 2.49 9.96 -15.34
C VAL A 118 1.11 10.32 -15.86
N GLY A 119 0.46 9.37 -16.53
CA GLY A 119 -0.87 9.54 -17.10
C GLY A 119 -1.97 8.74 -16.38
N HIS A 120 -1.61 7.82 -15.49
CA HIS A 120 -2.57 6.94 -14.83
C HIS A 120 -2.14 6.60 -13.41
N VAL A 121 -3.14 6.37 -12.54
CA VAL A 121 -2.94 5.95 -11.16
C VAL A 121 -3.97 4.89 -10.75
N GLY A 122 -3.54 3.98 -9.89
CA GLY A 122 -4.40 2.99 -9.22
C GLY A 122 -3.92 2.71 -7.80
N ILE A 123 -4.63 1.84 -7.11
CA ILE A 123 -4.32 1.41 -5.74
C ILE A 123 -3.86 -0.04 -5.77
N TYR A 124 -2.68 -0.32 -5.25
CA TYR A 124 -2.16 -1.67 -5.12
C TYR A 124 -2.98 -2.46 -4.08
N VAL A 125 -3.41 -3.66 -4.43
CA VAL A 125 -4.29 -4.50 -3.61
C VAL A 125 -3.67 -5.83 -3.22
N GLY A 126 -2.36 -5.98 -3.45
CA GLY A 126 -1.60 -7.19 -3.16
C GLY A 126 -1.49 -8.13 -4.38
N HIS A 127 -0.60 -9.12 -4.26
CA HIS A 127 -0.40 -10.18 -5.26
C HIS A 127 -0.15 -9.68 -6.69
N GLY A 128 0.60 -8.58 -6.83
CA GLY A 128 0.90 -7.98 -8.13
C GLY A 128 -0.29 -7.36 -8.85
N ARG A 129 -1.38 -7.06 -8.13
CA ARG A 129 -2.61 -6.50 -8.69
C ARG A 129 -2.90 -5.12 -8.13
N PHE A 130 -3.56 -4.29 -8.94
CA PHE A 130 -4.05 -2.97 -8.55
C PHE A 130 -5.47 -2.73 -9.06
N ILE A 131 -6.19 -1.81 -8.43
CA ILE A 131 -7.53 -1.39 -8.87
C ILE A 131 -7.42 0.06 -9.34
N SER A 132 -8.01 0.36 -10.49
CA SER A 132 -8.08 1.71 -11.04
C SER A 132 -9.30 1.90 -11.93
N ALA A 133 -9.72 3.15 -12.16
CA ALA A 133 -10.71 3.50 -13.15
C ALA A 133 -10.04 3.66 -14.52
N THR A 134 -10.38 2.77 -15.46
CA THR A 134 -9.85 2.78 -16.84
C THR A 134 -10.91 3.31 -17.81
N SER A 135 -10.51 4.13 -18.77
CA SER A 135 -11.44 4.77 -19.73
C SER A 135 -12.28 3.79 -20.54
N SER A 136 -11.76 2.59 -20.80
CA SER A 136 -12.44 1.57 -21.60
C SER A 136 -13.39 0.67 -20.82
N ARG A 137 -13.19 0.50 -19.50
CA ARG A 137 -13.87 -0.56 -18.73
C ARG A 137 -14.27 -0.15 -17.32
N GLY A 138 -14.16 1.12 -16.95
CA GLY A 138 -14.45 1.60 -15.59
C GLY A 138 -13.49 1.09 -14.54
N VAL A 139 -13.97 0.99 -13.29
CA VAL A 139 -13.17 0.54 -12.15
C VAL A 139 -12.99 -0.97 -12.20
N ARG A 140 -11.75 -1.41 -12.26
CA ARG A 140 -11.41 -2.83 -12.35
C ARG A 140 -10.06 -3.17 -11.74
N THR A 141 -9.83 -4.47 -11.55
CA THR A 141 -8.54 -5.01 -11.11
C THR A 141 -7.68 -5.36 -12.32
N GLU A 142 -6.45 -4.86 -12.31
CA GLU A 142 -5.44 -5.07 -13.34
C GLU A 142 -4.19 -5.75 -12.75
N SER A 143 -3.32 -6.31 -13.60
CA SER A 143 -2.03 -6.88 -13.22
C SER A 143 -0.91 -5.89 -13.46
N LEU A 144 -0.06 -5.66 -12.45
CA LEU A 144 1.19 -4.88 -12.61
C LEU A 144 2.20 -5.54 -13.54
N TYR A 145 2.04 -6.82 -13.79
CA TYR A 145 2.92 -7.64 -14.62
C TYR A 145 2.32 -8.00 -15.97
N ASP A 146 1.15 -7.42 -16.31
CA ASP A 146 0.58 -7.60 -17.63
C ASP A 146 1.56 -7.14 -18.71
N ARG A 147 2.02 -8.08 -19.52
CA ARG A 147 3.08 -7.85 -20.50
C ARG A 147 2.63 -6.99 -21.69
N TYR A 148 1.33 -6.92 -21.94
CA TYR A 148 0.80 -6.25 -23.13
C TYR A 148 0.55 -4.76 -22.93
N TYR A 149 0.27 -4.34 -21.67
CA TYR A 149 -0.06 -2.95 -21.41
C TYR A 149 0.58 -2.39 -20.14
N TRP A 150 0.23 -2.90 -18.93
CA TRP A 150 0.60 -2.28 -17.66
C TRP A 150 2.06 -2.49 -17.27
N GLY A 151 2.60 -3.67 -17.57
CA GLY A 151 3.93 -4.03 -17.11
C GLY A 151 5.03 -3.14 -17.67
N SER A 152 4.97 -2.81 -18.97
CA SER A 152 5.95 -1.94 -19.65
C SER A 152 5.75 -0.45 -19.33
N ARG A 153 4.59 -0.06 -18.80
CA ARG A 153 4.23 1.33 -18.51
C ARG A 153 4.42 1.74 -17.05
N TRP A 154 4.96 0.87 -16.25
CA TRP A 154 5.25 1.16 -14.85
C TRP A 154 6.18 2.36 -14.69
N VAL A 155 5.80 3.33 -13.84
CA VAL A 155 6.60 4.52 -13.52
C VAL A 155 7.17 4.45 -12.11
N GLY A 156 6.43 3.91 -11.16
CA GLY A 156 6.76 3.87 -9.73
C GLY A 156 5.50 3.90 -8.88
N ALA A 157 5.68 4.01 -7.57
CA ALA A 157 4.57 4.15 -6.63
C ALA A 157 4.85 5.22 -5.58
N THR A 158 3.79 5.65 -4.90
CA THR A 158 3.84 6.53 -3.72
C THR A 158 3.13 5.84 -2.58
N ARG A 159 3.84 5.63 -1.46
CA ARG A 159 3.27 5.21 -0.19
C ARG A 159 2.87 6.41 0.62
N LEU A 160 1.67 6.38 1.14
CA LEU A 160 1.14 7.41 2.01
C LEU A 160 1.59 7.14 3.46
N PRO A 161 1.78 8.18 4.30
CA PRO A 161 2.17 8.00 5.69
C PRO A 161 1.09 7.28 6.50
N SER A 162 1.50 6.40 7.41
CA SER A 162 0.61 5.66 8.33
C SER A 162 -0.11 6.54 9.36
N THR A 163 0.31 7.81 9.48
CA THR A 163 -0.29 8.78 10.41
C THR A 163 -1.48 9.53 9.80
N MET A 164 -1.96 9.10 8.64
CA MET A 164 -3.27 9.56 8.21
C MET A 164 -4.27 9.04 9.23
N ARG A 165 -4.64 9.92 10.16
CA ARG A 165 -5.60 9.62 11.20
C ARG A 165 -6.84 9.06 10.52
N TYR A 166 -7.09 7.82 10.75
CA TYR A 166 -8.42 7.28 10.77
C TYR A 166 -9.18 8.26 11.66
N GLY A 167 -10.01 9.10 11.08
CA GLY A 167 -10.77 10.07 11.87
C GLY A 167 -11.42 9.28 13.00
N ASP A 168 -11.32 9.77 14.23
CA ASP A 168 -11.86 9.16 15.46
C ASP A 168 -13.38 8.94 15.39
N ASN A 169 -13.95 9.02 14.22
CA ASN A 169 -15.35 9.01 13.92
C ASN A 169 -15.71 7.86 12.99
N ASP A 170 -16.27 6.81 13.56
CA ASP A 170 -17.45 6.14 13.03
C ASP A 170 -17.33 4.86 12.20
N TRP A 171 -16.24 4.08 12.29
CA TRP A 171 -16.31 2.73 11.72
C TRP A 171 -16.55 1.62 12.76
N GLY A 172 -16.56 1.94 14.06
CA GLY A 172 -16.87 1.03 15.18
C GLY A 172 -18.27 1.19 15.75
N ARG A 173 -19.02 2.20 15.35
CA ARG A 173 -20.42 2.37 15.76
C ARG A 173 -21.34 1.97 14.62
N SER A 174 -21.66 0.68 14.59
CA SER A 174 -22.87 0.22 13.92
C SER A 174 -24.05 1.02 14.46
N PRO A 175 -25.00 1.52 13.59
CA PRO A 175 -26.19 2.22 14.04
C PRO A 175 -27.08 1.42 15.01
N HIS A 176 -26.77 0.13 15.21
CA HIS A 176 -27.52 -0.77 16.06
C HIS A 176 -27.04 -0.85 17.52
N SER A 177 -25.91 -0.22 17.91
CA SER A 177 -25.47 -0.24 19.31
C SER A 177 -26.02 0.90 20.17
N ALA A 178 -26.77 1.85 19.60
CA ALA A 178 -27.37 2.98 20.31
C ALA A 178 -28.81 2.70 20.82
N GLN A 179 -29.34 1.51 20.68
CA GLN A 179 -30.73 1.18 21.05
C GLN A 179 -30.88 0.20 22.22
N LEU A 180 -29.81 -0.10 22.96
CA LEU A 180 -29.87 -0.95 24.17
C LEU A 180 -29.14 -0.28 25.35
N ALA A 181 -29.56 0.92 25.74
CA ALA A 181 -29.27 1.53 27.05
C ALA A 181 -30.49 2.31 27.53
#